data_d474e5700fdb53f4e6e559d8893bf1e6
#
_entry.id   d474e5700fdb53f4e6e559d8893bf1e6
#
_cell.length_a   1.000
_cell.length_b   1.000
_cell.length_c   1.000
_cell.angle_alpha   90.00
_cell.angle_beta   90.00
_cell.angle_gamma   90.00
#
_symmetry.space_group_name_H-M   'P 1'
#
loop_
_entity.id
_entity.type
_entity.pdbx_description
1 polymer ?
#
loop_
_entity_poly.entity_id
_entity_poly.type
_entity_poly.pdbx_seq_one_letter_code
_entity_poly.pdbx_strand_id
1 'polypeptide(L)'
;IQARSGSSRLANKIFLTLTGKPLLYRMFERVAASELKGTIVIATTTESSDDNVESFCKDHKINFYRGHQTDLLDRHYQAAKIFSADAVIKIPSDCPLIDSKVIDKVIQFYLNNINNYDYVSNLHPATYPDGNDVEIMSFNALEKAWNNAEREFEREHTTPFIWENPDKFRIGNV
;
A
#
# COMPACT_ATOMS: atom_id res chain seq x y z
N ILE A 1 0.93 -0.89 -4.13
CA ILE A 1 0.55 0.53 -4.31
C ILE A 1 -0.95 0.59 -4.57
N GLN A 2 -1.73 1.26 -3.73
CA GLN A 2 -3.14 1.47 -4.00
C GLN A 2 -3.35 2.71 -4.89
N ALA A 3 -4.11 2.59 -5.97
CA ALA A 3 -4.36 3.69 -6.89
C ALA A 3 -5.79 3.66 -7.44
N ARG A 4 -6.45 4.81 -7.49
CA ARG A 4 -7.76 4.98 -8.17
C ARG A 4 -7.86 6.35 -8.82
N SER A 5 -8.60 6.43 -9.93
CA SER A 5 -8.84 7.68 -10.65
C SER A 5 -9.83 8.59 -9.93
N GLY A 6 -10.76 8.01 -9.17
CA GLY A 6 -11.85 8.70 -8.49
C GLY A 6 -11.41 9.45 -7.21
N SER A 7 -10.51 10.43 -7.33
CA SER A 7 -10.20 11.35 -6.23
C SER A 7 -11.24 12.45 -6.14
N SER A 8 -11.88 12.63 -4.98
CA SER A 8 -12.87 13.69 -4.77
C SER A 8 -12.28 15.10 -4.77
N ARG A 9 -11.02 15.25 -4.37
CA ARG A 9 -10.30 16.54 -4.30
C ARG A 9 -9.68 16.94 -5.63
N LEU A 10 -9.16 15.97 -6.40
CA LEU A 10 -8.52 16.22 -7.70
C LEU A 10 -8.71 14.99 -8.59
N ALA A 11 -9.68 15.07 -9.50
CA ALA A 11 -10.00 13.99 -10.42
C ALA A 11 -8.77 13.57 -11.25
N ASN A 12 -8.59 12.26 -11.45
CA ASN A 12 -7.48 11.70 -12.22
C ASN A 12 -6.08 12.12 -11.73
N LYS A 13 -5.93 12.50 -10.45
CA LYS A 13 -4.67 12.95 -9.86
C LYS A 13 -3.47 12.07 -10.26
N ILE A 14 -3.64 10.76 -10.22
CA ILE A 14 -2.58 9.78 -10.49
C ILE A 14 -2.07 9.82 -11.95
N PHE A 15 -2.82 10.39 -12.88
CA PHE A 15 -2.44 10.57 -14.29
C PHE A 15 -1.95 11.98 -14.63
N LEU A 16 -1.99 12.92 -13.68
CA LEU A 16 -1.41 14.24 -13.90
C LEU A 16 0.10 14.11 -14.12
N THR A 17 0.58 14.89 -15.08
CA THR A 17 1.99 14.85 -15.49
C THR A 17 2.89 15.51 -14.45
N LEU A 18 3.87 14.77 -13.97
CA LEU A 18 4.94 15.25 -13.11
C LEU A 18 6.28 14.99 -13.81
N THR A 19 6.95 16.08 -14.23
CA THR A 19 8.22 16.01 -14.98
C THR A 19 8.16 15.03 -16.17
N GLY A 20 7.14 15.20 -17.02
CA GLY A 20 6.99 14.47 -18.28
C GLY A 20 6.39 13.06 -18.20
N LYS A 21 6.02 12.56 -16.99
CA LYS A 21 5.39 11.25 -16.79
C LYS A 21 4.22 11.35 -15.83
N PRO A 22 3.23 10.44 -15.91
CA PRO A 22 2.14 10.38 -14.92
C PRO A 22 2.67 10.23 -13.49
N LEU A 23 1.98 10.81 -12.49
CA LEU A 23 2.31 10.69 -11.09
C LEU A 23 2.41 9.21 -10.67
N LEU A 24 1.49 8.36 -11.12
CA LEU A 24 1.50 6.92 -10.83
C LEU A 24 2.78 6.25 -11.34
N TYR A 25 3.30 6.67 -12.50
CA TYR A 25 4.57 6.15 -13.01
C TYR A 25 5.74 6.59 -12.12
N ARG A 26 5.73 7.85 -11.64
CA ARG A 26 6.75 8.33 -10.70
C ARG A 26 6.74 7.54 -9.39
N MET A 27 5.55 7.24 -8.87
CA MET A 27 5.41 6.38 -7.71
C MET A 27 5.99 4.98 -7.96
N PHE A 28 5.62 4.37 -9.10
CA PHE A 28 6.17 3.07 -9.47
C PHE A 28 7.70 3.08 -9.58
N GLU A 29 8.29 4.08 -10.26
CA GLU A 29 9.75 4.21 -10.37
C GLU A 29 10.43 4.28 -8.99
N ARG A 30 9.86 5.05 -8.06
CA ARG A 30 10.40 5.20 -6.70
C ARG A 30 10.34 3.89 -5.90
N VAL A 31 9.21 3.21 -5.94
CA VAL A 31 9.08 1.91 -5.28
C VAL A 31 9.95 0.85 -5.95
N ALA A 32 10.04 0.87 -7.29
CA ALA A 32 10.89 -0.05 -8.04
C ALA A 32 12.39 0.14 -7.77
N ALA A 33 12.81 1.32 -7.34
CA ALA A 33 14.20 1.61 -6.95
C ALA A 33 14.57 1.05 -5.56
N SER A 34 13.62 0.60 -4.74
CA SER A 34 13.90 -0.10 -3.49
C SER A 34 14.59 -1.44 -3.78
N GLU A 35 15.64 -1.77 -3.05
CA GLU A 35 16.39 -3.02 -3.21
C GLU A 35 15.67 -4.22 -2.58
N LEU A 36 14.91 -3.97 -1.50
CA LEU A 36 14.20 -4.98 -0.73
C LEU A 36 12.74 -5.15 -1.14
N LYS A 37 12.28 -4.41 -2.15
CA LYS A 37 10.91 -4.55 -2.65
C LYS A 37 10.59 -6.00 -3.02
N GLY A 38 9.41 -6.46 -2.69
CA GLY A 38 8.85 -7.70 -3.24
C GLY A 38 8.20 -7.47 -4.60
N THR A 39 7.20 -8.28 -4.93
CA THR A 39 6.36 -8.10 -6.12
C THR A 39 5.56 -6.80 -6.01
N ILE A 40 5.78 -5.87 -6.93
CA ILE A 40 5.00 -4.63 -6.98
C ILE A 40 3.67 -4.90 -7.65
N VAL A 41 2.58 -4.56 -6.98
CA VAL A 41 1.22 -4.68 -7.48
C VAL A 41 0.50 -3.34 -7.33
N ILE A 42 -0.14 -2.87 -8.40
CA ILE A 42 -1.06 -1.73 -8.32
C ILE A 42 -2.46 -2.26 -8.04
N ALA A 43 -3.01 -1.95 -6.87
CA ALA A 43 -4.34 -2.33 -6.46
C ALA A 43 -5.33 -1.20 -6.78
N THR A 44 -6.23 -1.43 -7.73
CA THR A 44 -7.25 -0.48 -8.21
C THR A 44 -8.66 -1.04 -8.05
N THR A 45 -9.67 -0.33 -8.55
CA THR A 45 -11.06 -0.74 -8.39
C THR A 45 -11.62 -1.44 -9.64
N THR A 46 -12.76 -2.11 -9.47
CA THR A 46 -13.51 -2.70 -10.59
C THR A 46 -14.35 -1.67 -11.36
N GLU A 47 -14.36 -0.39 -10.92
CA GLU A 47 -15.09 0.67 -11.60
C GLU A 47 -14.50 0.98 -12.97
N SER A 48 -15.37 1.28 -13.95
CA SER A 48 -14.94 1.62 -15.31
C SER A 48 -14.07 2.89 -15.37
N SER A 49 -14.18 3.79 -14.40
CA SER A 49 -13.29 4.95 -14.26
C SER A 49 -11.82 4.55 -14.05
N ASP A 50 -11.55 3.32 -13.60
CA ASP A 50 -10.21 2.80 -13.35
C ASP A 50 -9.70 1.85 -14.47
N ASP A 51 -10.41 1.74 -15.59
CA ASP A 51 -9.93 0.98 -16.77
C ASP A 51 -8.63 1.57 -17.33
N ASN A 52 -8.43 2.87 -17.16
CA ASN A 52 -7.19 3.58 -17.50
C ASN A 52 -6.01 3.15 -16.61
N VAL A 53 -6.25 2.76 -15.34
CA VAL A 53 -5.21 2.23 -14.44
C VAL A 53 -4.80 0.83 -14.90
N GLU A 54 -5.75 0.00 -15.27
CA GLU A 54 -5.48 -1.32 -15.84
C GLU A 54 -4.68 -1.21 -17.15
N SER A 55 -5.11 -0.35 -18.08
CA SER A 55 -4.40 -0.10 -19.34
C SER A 55 -2.97 0.36 -19.09
N PHE A 56 -2.79 1.33 -18.20
CA PHE A 56 -1.47 1.80 -17.78
C PHE A 56 -0.58 0.66 -17.25
N CYS A 57 -1.13 -0.22 -16.41
CA CYS A 57 -0.37 -1.35 -15.86
C CYS A 57 0.05 -2.35 -16.96
N LYS A 58 -0.84 -2.63 -17.91
CA LYS A 58 -0.56 -3.50 -19.06
C LYS A 58 0.55 -2.92 -19.95
N ASP A 59 0.45 -1.63 -20.28
CA ASP A 59 1.43 -0.94 -21.14
C ASP A 59 2.84 -0.91 -20.51
N HIS A 60 2.91 -0.82 -19.19
CA HIS A 60 4.17 -0.77 -18.45
C HIS A 60 4.60 -2.14 -17.87
N LYS A 61 3.86 -3.21 -18.14
CA LYS A 61 4.10 -4.57 -17.62
C LYS A 61 4.18 -4.62 -16.10
N ILE A 62 3.31 -3.88 -15.43
CA ILE A 62 3.19 -3.83 -13.96
C ILE A 62 2.07 -4.77 -13.55
N ASN A 63 2.28 -5.57 -12.50
CA ASN A 63 1.21 -6.38 -11.94
C ASN A 63 0.12 -5.49 -11.36
N PHE A 64 -1.13 -5.89 -11.54
CA PHE A 64 -2.27 -5.17 -10.99
C PHE A 64 -3.33 -6.12 -10.46
N TYR A 65 -4.18 -5.60 -9.58
CA TYR A 65 -5.37 -6.25 -9.07
C TYR A 65 -6.52 -5.24 -9.08
N ARG A 66 -7.71 -5.69 -9.50
CA ARG A 66 -8.94 -4.89 -9.42
C ARG A 66 -9.86 -5.48 -8.36
N GLY A 67 -10.26 -4.68 -7.39
CA GLY A 67 -11.09 -5.10 -6.26
C GLY A 67 -12.13 -4.08 -5.84
N HIS A 68 -12.60 -4.21 -4.61
CA HIS A 68 -13.70 -3.40 -4.08
C HIS A 68 -13.42 -1.90 -4.17
N GLN A 69 -14.46 -1.10 -4.48
CA GLN A 69 -14.34 0.34 -4.72
C GLN A 69 -13.91 1.12 -3.47
N THR A 70 -14.55 0.89 -2.33
CA THR A 70 -14.37 1.64 -1.09
C THR A 70 -13.67 0.84 0.00
N ASP A 71 -13.82 -0.48 0.02
CA ASP A 71 -13.17 -1.35 0.98
C ASP A 71 -11.71 -1.63 0.57
N LEU A 72 -10.80 -0.77 1.05
CA LEU A 72 -9.38 -0.91 0.76
C LEU A 72 -8.76 -2.09 1.50
N LEU A 73 -9.26 -2.42 2.68
CA LEU A 73 -8.78 -3.59 3.43
C LEU A 73 -9.06 -4.88 2.66
N ASP A 74 -10.28 -5.04 2.12
CA ASP A 74 -10.60 -6.19 1.26
C ASP A 74 -9.72 -6.20 0.01
N ARG A 75 -9.54 -5.05 -0.64
CA ARG A 75 -8.71 -4.95 -1.84
C ARG A 75 -7.26 -5.36 -1.59
N HIS A 76 -6.66 -4.97 -0.47
CA HIS A 76 -5.31 -5.39 -0.10
C HIS A 76 -5.25 -6.88 0.24
N TYR A 77 -6.23 -7.39 0.98
CA TYR A 77 -6.30 -8.81 1.34
C TYR A 77 -6.43 -9.70 0.12
N GLN A 78 -7.37 -9.41 -0.79
CA GLN A 78 -7.57 -10.21 -2.00
C GLN A 78 -6.36 -10.15 -2.94
N ALA A 79 -5.76 -8.97 -3.12
CA ALA A 79 -4.52 -8.84 -3.87
C ALA A 79 -3.41 -9.69 -3.25
N ALA A 80 -3.17 -9.58 -1.95
CA ALA A 80 -2.16 -10.36 -1.24
C ALA A 80 -2.37 -11.87 -1.40
N LYS A 81 -3.62 -12.32 -1.32
CA LYS A 81 -4.00 -13.73 -1.50
C LYS A 81 -3.70 -14.23 -2.91
N ILE A 82 -4.06 -13.47 -3.95
CA ILE A 82 -3.83 -13.84 -5.36
C ILE A 82 -2.33 -13.92 -5.68
N PHE A 83 -1.54 -13.01 -5.13
CA PHE A 83 -0.09 -12.99 -5.32
C PHE A 83 0.68 -13.85 -4.30
N SER A 84 -0.03 -14.63 -3.46
CA SER A 84 0.57 -15.53 -2.46
C SER A 84 1.60 -14.83 -1.58
N ALA A 85 1.27 -13.63 -1.09
CA ALA A 85 2.18 -12.83 -0.31
C ALA A 85 2.29 -13.33 1.14
N ASP A 86 3.52 -13.45 1.66
CA ASP A 86 3.78 -13.72 3.09
C ASP A 86 3.62 -12.45 3.94
N ALA A 87 3.92 -11.29 3.34
CA ALA A 87 3.76 -9.97 3.94
C ALA A 87 3.34 -8.94 2.89
N VAL A 88 2.68 -7.88 3.33
CA VAL A 88 2.18 -6.81 2.47
C VAL A 88 2.82 -5.49 2.87
N ILE A 89 3.41 -4.81 1.89
CA ILE A 89 3.91 -3.45 2.04
C ILE A 89 2.88 -2.51 1.41
N LYS A 90 2.23 -1.70 2.25
CA LYS A 90 1.26 -0.71 1.80
C LYS A 90 1.96 0.63 1.56
N ILE A 91 1.84 1.15 0.36
CA ILE A 91 2.37 2.46 -0.04
C ILE A 91 1.27 3.24 -0.76
N PRO A 92 0.98 4.48 -0.36
CA PRO A 92 0.02 5.35 -1.05
C PRO A 92 0.47 5.66 -2.48
N SER A 93 -0.45 6.04 -3.37
CA SER A 93 -0.12 6.39 -4.76
C SER A 93 0.13 7.87 -5.00
N ASP A 94 0.08 8.70 -3.98
CA ASP A 94 0.14 10.16 -4.10
C ASP A 94 1.37 10.80 -3.44
N CYS A 95 2.37 9.99 -3.16
CA CYS A 95 3.64 10.39 -2.53
C CYS A 95 4.82 10.25 -3.52
N PRO A 96 4.88 11.04 -4.61
CA PRO A 96 5.84 10.84 -5.71
C PRO A 96 7.30 11.15 -5.32
N LEU A 97 7.53 11.66 -4.13
CA LEU A 97 8.86 11.93 -3.59
C LEU A 97 9.32 10.90 -2.56
N ILE A 98 8.57 9.80 -2.37
CA ILE A 98 8.96 8.74 -1.45
C ILE A 98 10.40 8.27 -1.74
N ASP A 99 11.19 8.11 -0.68
CA ASP A 99 12.57 7.65 -0.80
C ASP A 99 12.64 6.12 -0.74
N SER A 100 13.23 5.50 -1.76
CA SER A 100 13.42 4.04 -1.81
C SER A 100 14.23 3.51 -0.63
N LYS A 101 15.17 4.30 -0.09
CA LYS A 101 15.96 3.92 1.09
C LYS A 101 15.12 3.91 2.37
N VAL A 102 14.11 4.78 2.47
CA VAL A 102 13.15 4.72 3.58
C VAL A 102 12.30 3.46 3.47
N ILE A 103 11.86 3.11 2.26
CA ILE A 103 11.17 1.83 2.01
C ILE A 103 12.04 0.66 2.47
N ASP A 104 13.28 0.60 2.01
CA ASP A 104 14.23 -0.46 2.38
C ASP A 104 14.46 -0.53 3.90
N LYS A 105 14.57 0.61 4.56
CA LYS A 105 14.78 0.65 6.01
C LYS A 105 13.61 0.05 6.80
N VAL A 106 12.38 0.36 6.43
CA VAL A 106 11.18 -0.20 7.07
C VAL A 106 11.08 -1.71 6.80
N ILE A 107 11.32 -2.13 5.56
CA ILE A 107 11.33 -3.55 5.18
C ILE A 107 12.43 -4.30 5.95
N GLN A 108 13.64 -3.78 5.98
CA GLN A 108 14.77 -4.42 6.67
C GLN A 108 14.52 -4.55 8.17
N PHE A 109 13.93 -3.51 8.79
CA PHE A 109 13.56 -3.58 10.20
C PHE A 109 12.53 -4.68 10.46
N TYR A 110 11.49 -4.77 9.61
CA TYR A 110 10.50 -5.84 9.70
C TYR A 110 11.13 -7.22 9.54
N LEU A 111 11.95 -7.43 8.52
CA LEU A 111 12.57 -8.73 8.24
C LEU A 111 13.50 -9.18 9.38
N ASN A 112 14.26 -8.26 9.96
CA ASN A 112 15.13 -8.55 11.11
C ASN A 112 14.35 -8.87 12.39
N ASN A 113 13.07 -8.52 12.45
CA ASN A 113 12.21 -8.65 13.61
C ASN A 113 10.89 -9.39 13.32
N ILE A 114 10.86 -10.23 12.31
CA ILE A 114 9.64 -10.91 11.82
C ILE A 114 8.93 -11.75 12.91
N ASN A 115 9.69 -12.28 13.87
CA ASN A 115 9.13 -13.02 15.00
C ASN A 115 8.61 -12.11 16.13
N ASN A 116 8.94 -10.83 16.11
CA ASN A 116 8.60 -9.87 17.16
C ASN A 116 7.41 -8.98 16.77
N TYR A 117 7.20 -8.74 15.48
CA TYR A 117 6.19 -7.81 15.00
C TYR A 117 5.29 -8.43 13.93
N ASP A 118 4.00 -8.16 14.04
CA ASP A 118 2.98 -8.48 13.05
C ASP A 118 2.79 -7.34 12.06
N TYR A 119 3.11 -6.12 12.50
CA TYR A 119 3.02 -4.88 11.76
C TYR A 119 4.15 -3.92 12.16
N VAL A 120 4.73 -3.26 11.16
CA VAL A 120 5.74 -2.19 11.34
C VAL A 120 5.40 -1.03 10.43
N SER A 121 5.55 0.19 10.92
CA SER A 121 5.42 1.40 10.12
C SER A 121 6.42 2.47 10.52
N ASN A 122 6.44 3.58 9.78
CA ASN A 122 7.11 4.82 10.16
C ASN A 122 6.10 5.96 10.43
N LEU A 123 4.84 5.59 10.75
CA LEU A 123 3.71 6.52 10.86
C LEU A 123 3.16 6.70 12.27
N HIS A 124 3.39 5.74 13.17
CA HIS A 124 2.74 5.74 14.48
C HIS A 124 3.75 5.59 15.63
N PRO A 125 4.40 6.72 16.07
CA PRO A 125 4.34 8.10 15.56
C PRO A 125 5.11 8.29 14.25
N ALA A 126 4.80 9.35 13.49
CA ALA A 126 5.52 9.69 12.27
C ALA A 126 6.98 10.06 12.57
N THR A 127 7.91 9.36 11.92
CA THR A 127 9.37 9.51 12.11
C THR A 127 10.09 10.08 10.89
N TYR A 128 9.38 10.20 9.76
CA TYR A 128 9.85 10.78 8.52
C TYR A 128 8.93 11.90 8.05
N PRO A 129 9.40 12.82 7.17
CA PRO A 129 8.53 13.79 6.53
C PRO A 129 7.37 13.12 5.79
N ASP A 130 6.21 13.78 5.83
CA ASP A 130 5.00 13.35 5.11
C ASP A 130 5.30 13.00 3.64
N GLY A 131 4.70 11.93 3.15
CA GLY A 131 4.98 11.37 1.83
C GLY A 131 6.06 10.29 1.78
N ASN A 132 6.67 9.93 2.93
CA ASN A 132 7.53 8.76 3.07
C ASN A 132 6.84 7.60 3.81
N ASP A 133 5.56 7.48 3.65
CA ASP A 133 4.68 6.59 4.38
C ASP A 133 4.84 5.14 3.94
N VAL A 134 5.33 4.31 4.83
CA VAL A 134 5.54 2.87 4.59
C VAL A 134 4.96 2.07 5.75
N GLU A 135 4.08 1.15 5.41
CA GLU A 135 3.49 0.21 6.36
C GLU A 135 3.73 -1.21 5.84
N ILE A 136 4.23 -2.10 6.69
CA ILE A 136 4.41 -3.52 6.36
C ILE A 136 3.73 -4.38 7.41
N MET A 137 3.01 -5.41 6.97
CA MET A 137 2.30 -6.33 7.82
C MET A 137 2.40 -7.77 7.32
N SER A 138 2.39 -8.74 8.21
CA SER A 138 2.27 -10.14 7.83
C SER A 138 0.92 -10.40 7.15
N PHE A 139 0.85 -11.39 6.27
CA PHE A 139 -0.43 -11.81 5.67
C PHE A 139 -1.44 -12.21 6.76
N ASN A 140 -0.98 -12.91 7.81
CA ASN A 140 -1.84 -13.29 8.93
C ASN A 140 -2.43 -12.07 9.67
N ALA A 141 -1.66 -11.00 9.86
CA ALA A 141 -2.16 -9.76 10.47
C ALA A 141 -3.22 -9.08 9.58
N LEU A 142 -2.97 -9.04 8.28
CA LEU A 142 -3.92 -8.50 7.29
C LEU A 142 -5.21 -9.34 7.26
N GLU A 143 -5.11 -10.66 7.25
CA GLU A 143 -6.25 -11.57 7.27
C GLU A 143 -7.07 -11.44 8.55
N LYS A 144 -6.39 -11.34 9.71
CA LYS A 144 -7.06 -11.11 11.00
C LYS A 144 -7.80 -9.76 11.02
N ALA A 145 -7.19 -8.71 10.48
CA ALA A 145 -7.85 -7.41 10.32
C ALA A 145 -9.05 -7.52 9.38
N TRP A 146 -8.91 -8.15 8.22
CA TRP A 146 -9.97 -8.34 7.25
C TRP A 146 -11.19 -9.07 7.82
N ASN A 147 -10.97 -10.10 8.66
CA ASN A 147 -12.04 -10.89 9.29
C ASN A 147 -12.76 -10.16 10.43
N ASN A 148 -12.14 -9.15 11.08
CA ASN A 148 -12.64 -8.57 12.33
C ASN A 148 -12.90 -7.06 12.25
N ALA A 149 -12.42 -6.36 11.22
CA ALA A 149 -12.68 -4.93 11.05
C ALA A 149 -14.13 -4.69 10.63
N GLU A 150 -14.87 -3.95 11.44
CA GLU A 150 -16.31 -3.65 11.24
C GLU A 150 -16.55 -2.18 10.92
N ARG A 151 -15.70 -1.28 11.42
CA ARG A 151 -15.86 0.16 11.22
C ARG A 151 -15.50 0.56 9.77
N GLU A 152 -16.28 1.44 9.17
CA GLU A 152 -16.02 1.97 7.82
C GLU A 152 -14.60 2.53 7.69
N PHE A 153 -14.14 3.30 8.68
CA PHE A 153 -12.79 3.84 8.74
C PHE A 153 -11.70 2.75 8.66
N GLU A 154 -11.88 1.61 9.32
CA GLU A 154 -10.94 0.49 9.28
C GLU A 154 -10.89 -0.15 7.90
N ARG A 155 -12.06 -0.29 7.27
CA ARG A 155 -12.19 -0.86 5.92
C ARG A 155 -11.62 0.09 4.86
N GLU A 156 -11.84 1.39 4.99
CA GLU A 156 -11.38 2.41 4.05
C GLU A 156 -9.86 2.65 4.11
N HIS A 157 -9.24 2.55 5.29
CA HIS A 157 -7.82 2.89 5.47
C HIS A 157 -6.88 1.70 5.62
N THR A 158 -7.40 0.47 5.64
CA THR A 158 -6.67 -0.81 5.66
C THR A 158 -6.04 -1.16 7.01
N THR A 159 -5.28 -0.28 7.62
CA THR A 159 -4.41 -0.57 8.77
C THR A 159 -4.93 -0.12 10.15
N PRO A 160 -5.98 0.74 10.27
CA PRO A 160 -6.44 1.21 11.58
C PRO A 160 -6.79 0.09 12.56
N PHE A 161 -7.46 -0.98 12.10
CA PHE A 161 -7.77 -2.11 12.96
C PHE A 161 -6.51 -2.75 13.58
N ILE A 162 -5.37 -2.69 12.90
CA ILE A 162 -4.11 -3.26 13.39
C ILE A 162 -3.51 -2.34 14.46
N TRP A 163 -3.22 -1.07 14.11
CA TRP A 163 -2.48 -0.19 15.01
C TRP A 163 -3.32 0.37 16.17
N GLU A 164 -4.66 0.33 16.11
CA GLU A 164 -5.55 0.64 17.22
C GLU A 164 -5.75 -0.53 18.21
N ASN A 165 -5.29 -1.74 17.89
CA ASN A 165 -5.44 -2.91 18.74
C ASN A 165 -4.07 -3.53 19.14
N PRO A 166 -3.24 -2.82 19.93
CA PRO A 166 -1.91 -3.31 20.32
C PRO A 166 -1.96 -4.54 21.26
N ASP A 167 -3.12 -4.84 21.82
CA ASP A 167 -3.39 -6.07 22.57
C ASP A 167 -3.55 -7.30 21.65
N LYS A 168 -3.90 -7.09 20.39
CA LYS A 168 -4.12 -8.16 19.41
C LYS A 168 -2.97 -8.33 18.41
N PHE A 169 -2.13 -7.31 18.25
CA PHE A 169 -1.04 -7.27 17.27
C PHE A 169 0.25 -6.74 17.90
N ARG A 170 1.36 -7.34 17.54
CA ARG A 170 2.70 -6.86 17.91
C ARG A 170 3.13 -5.77 16.92
N ILE A 171 3.21 -4.54 17.40
CA ILE A 171 3.38 -3.36 16.58
C ILE A 171 4.78 -2.80 16.78
N GLY A 172 5.49 -2.53 15.68
CA GLY A 172 6.78 -1.85 15.65
C GLY A 172 6.71 -0.53 14.92
N ASN A 173 7.63 0.40 15.26
CA ASN A 173 7.80 1.68 14.58
C ASN A 173 9.27 1.94 14.29
N VAL A 174 9.57 2.62 13.14
CA VAL A 174 10.94 2.84 12.64
C VAL A 174 11.27 4.33 12.57
#